data_abf2be9d1ac23f75a9cbf4a5ace241df
#
_entry.id   abf2be9d1ac23f75a9cbf4a5ace241df
#
_cell.length_a   1.000
_cell.length_b   1.000
_cell.length_c   1.000
_cell.angle_alpha   90.00
_cell.angle_beta   90.00
_cell.angle_gamma   90.00
#
_symmetry.space_group_name_H-M   'P 1'
#
loop_
_entity.id
_entity.type
_entity.pdbx_description
1 polymer ?
#
loop_
_entity_poly.entity_id
_entity_poly.type
_entity_poly.pdbx_seq_one_letter_code
_entity_poly.pdbx_strand_id
1 'polypeptide(L)'
;APRSRDIYIAQCLPKGKTFDDIIRQSVEIGASGIFPLMSDRSQVKIDETEKSKKLDKWNIQVIEAIKQSANFFNFQIAMPNSLQNFLKTSTYMFDLKIVASLQDGTQPLMKILQDNPNAKKICILIGPEGDLSPTEYDLANSSKFLPATLGKNVMKSETASLFSLSVAVAYFNV
;
A
#
# COMPACT_ATOMS: atom_id res chain seq x y z
N ALA A 1 6.70 -16.22 -16.73
CA ALA A 1 7.26 -16.87 -15.55
C ALA A 1 6.53 -16.35 -14.29
N PRO A 2 6.36 -17.16 -13.25
CA PRO A 2 5.79 -16.67 -12.00
C PRO A 2 6.70 -15.58 -11.42
N ARG A 3 6.09 -14.58 -10.75
CA ARG A 3 6.84 -13.54 -10.05
C ARG A 3 7.71 -14.16 -8.96
N SER A 4 8.91 -13.64 -8.82
CA SER A 4 9.81 -14.06 -7.73
C SER A 4 9.40 -13.47 -6.38
N ARG A 5 8.69 -12.34 -6.41
CA ARG A 5 8.20 -11.60 -5.23
C ARG A 5 6.88 -10.91 -5.52
N ASP A 6 6.11 -10.73 -4.46
CA ASP A 6 4.85 -9.98 -4.46
C ASP A 6 4.99 -8.73 -3.61
N ILE A 7 4.65 -7.57 -4.19
CA ILE A 7 4.68 -6.28 -3.50
C ILE A 7 3.27 -5.71 -3.49
N TYR A 8 2.76 -5.42 -2.31
CA TYR A 8 1.44 -4.89 -2.07
C TYR A 8 1.51 -3.51 -1.44
N ILE A 9 0.57 -2.65 -1.82
CA ILE A 9 0.32 -1.37 -1.15
C ILE A 9 -0.92 -1.52 -0.27
N ALA A 10 -0.78 -1.25 1.02
CA ALA A 10 -1.91 -1.04 1.93
C ALA A 10 -2.15 0.47 1.99
N GLN A 11 -3.14 0.93 1.23
CA GLN A 11 -3.39 2.35 0.99
C GLN A 11 -4.56 2.85 1.80
N CYS A 12 -4.32 3.75 2.75
CA CYS A 12 -5.40 4.52 3.35
C CYS A 12 -6.02 5.42 2.29
N LEU A 13 -7.35 5.31 2.14
CA LEU A 13 -8.06 5.94 1.03
C LEU A 13 -7.92 7.45 1.04
N PRO A 14 -7.35 8.04 -0.01
CA PRO A 14 -7.27 9.48 -0.17
C PRO A 14 -8.59 10.06 -0.67
N LYS A 15 -8.72 11.38 -0.62
CA LYS A 15 -9.88 12.10 -1.13
C LYS A 15 -10.04 12.00 -2.64
N GLY A 16 -11.27 12.17 -3.10
CA GLY A 16 -11.61 12.35 -4.51
C GLY A 16 -11.20 11.18 -5.38
N LYS A 17 -10.65 11.50 -6.55
CA LYS A 17 -10.26 10.51 -7.57
C LYS A 17 -8.80 10.07 -7.47
N THR A 18 -8.06 10.51 -6.47
CA THR A 18 -6.64 10.21 -6.29
C THR A 18 -6.39 8.70 -6.21
N PHE A 19 -7.30 7.96 -5.60
CA PHE A 19 -7.15 6.50 -5.50
C PHE A 19 -7.21 5.80 -6.87
N ASP A 20 -7.96 6.32 -7.80
CA ASP A 20 -8.02 5.81 -9.18
C ASP A 20 -6.64 5.91 -9.85
N ASP A 21 -5.93 7.02 -9.65
CA ASP A 21 -4.55 7.18 -10.16
C ASP A 21 -3.57 6.23 -9.46
N ILE A 22 -3.72 6.02 -8.16
CA ILE A 22 -2.88 5.07 -7.42
C ILE A 22 -3.07 3.65 -7.96
N ILE A 23 -4.29 3.24 -8.26
CA ILE A 23 -4.57 1.93 -8.87
C ILE A 23 -3.81 1.78 -10.19
N ARG A 24 -4.01 2.74 -11.10
CA ARG A 24 -3.38 2.72 -12.43
C ARG A 24 -1.86 2.67 -12.32
N GLN A 25 -1.28 3.56 -11.53
CA GLN A 25 0.17 3.64 -11.32
C GLN A 25 0.73 2.37 -10.68
N SER A 26 0.02 1.78 -9.73
CA SER A 26 0.44 0.54 -9.08
C SER A 26 0.50 -0.63 -10.04
N VAL A 27 -0.47 -0.72 -10.96
CA VAL A 27 -0.46 -1.72 -12.02
C VAL A 27 0.72 -1.50 -12.97
N GLU A 28 0.93 -0.26 -13.41
CA GLU A 28 2.01 0.11 -14.34
C GLU A 28 3.40 -0.18 -13.77
N ILE A 29 3.60 0.12 -12.48
CA ILE A 29 4.90 -0.09 -11.81
C ILE A 29 5.15 -1.57 -11.55
N GLY A 30 4.10 -2.36 -11.37
CA GLY A 30 4.24 -3.80 -11.17
C GLY A 30 3.91 -4.29 -9.77
N ALA A 31 3.07 -3.60 -9.02
CA ALA A 31 2.55 -4.14 -7.75
C ALA A 31 1.74 -5.41 -7.98
N SER A 32 1.66 -6.25 -6.95
CA SER A 32 0.83 -7.47 -6.96
C SER A 32 -0.61 -7.18 -6.55
N GLY A 33 -0.84 -6.08 -5.83
CA GLY A 33 -2.19 -5.68 -5.45
C GLY A 33 -2.22 -4.52 -4.47
N ILE A 34 -3.46 -4.11 -4.16
CA ILE A 34 -3.75 -3.01 -3.23
C ILE A 34 -4.78 -3.47 -2.20
N PHE A 35 -4.59 -3.05 -0.96
CA PHE A 35 -5.56 -3.12 0.12
C PHE A 35 -6.10 -1.70 0.39
N PRO A 36 -7.34 -1.39 -0.03
CA PRO A 36 -7.96 -0.09 0.25
C PRO A 36 -8.40 -0.04 1.72
N LEU A 37 -7.91 0.93 2.48
CA LEU A 37 -8.12 0.99 3.92
C LEU A 37 -8.77 2.32 4.34
N MET A 38 -9.65 2.25 5.32
CA MET A 38 -10.22 3.41 6.00
C MET A 38 -9.54 3.57 7.35
N SER A 39 -8.84 4.69 7.54
CA SER A 39 -8.16 5.03 8.78
C SER A 39 -8.95 6.07 9.57
N ASP A 40 -8.54 6.35 10.81
CA ASP A 40 -9.23 7.30 11.70
C ASP A 40 -9.33 8.69 11.07
N ARG A 41 -8.27 9.13 10.39
CA ARG A 41 -8.18 10.44 9.77
C ARG A 41 -8.47 10.45 8.27
N SER A 42 -8.90 9.32 7.72
CA SER A 42 -9.41 9.28 6.34
C SER A 42 -10.73 10.03 6.24
N GLN A 43 -10.85 10.90 5.25
CA GLN A 43 -12.11 11.59 4.99
C GLN A 43 -13.10 10.72 4.21
N VAL A 44 -12.61 9.69 3.55
CA VAL A 44 -13.43 8.73 2.82
C VAL A 44 -13.86 7.61 3.76
N LYS A 45 -15.18 7.44 3.89
CA LYS A 45 -15.79 6.33 4.61
C LYS A 45 -16.71 5.59 3.65
N ILE A 46 -16.49 4.30 3.50
CA ILE A 46 -17.30 3.42 2.66
C ILE A 46 -18.08 2.49 3.59
N ASP A 47 -19.40 2.58 3.56
CA ASP A 47 -20.23 1.68 4.36
C ASP A 47 -20.32 0.27 3.73
N GLU A 48 -20.81 -0.70 4.50
CA GLU A 48 -20.87 -2.10 4.07
C GLU A 48 -21.66 -2.29 2.78
N THR A 49 -22.71 -1.47 2.55
CA THR A 49 -23.59 -1.59 1.37
C THR A 49 -22.91 -1.10 0.08
N GLU A 50 -21.88 -0.25 0.20
CA GLU A 50 -21.18 0.36 -0.93
C GLU A 50 -19.89 -0.37 -1.32
N LYS A 51 -19.36 -1.23 -0.45
CA LYS A 51 -18.06 -1.87 -0.66
C LYS A 51 -17.96 -2.68 -1.95
N SER A 52 -18.95 -3.53 -2.22
CA SER A 52 -18.96 -4.36 -3.42
C SER A 52 -19.02 -3.53 -4.69
N LYS A 53 -19.83 -2.47 -4.70
CA LYS A 53 -19.95 -1.56 -5.85
C LYS A 53 -18.65 -0.80 -6.11
N LYS A 54 -17.97 -0.34 -5.07
CA LYS A 54 -16.66 0.29 -5.19
C LYS A 54 -15.63 -0.68 -5.75
N LEU A 55 -15.59 -1.90 -5.23
CA LEU A 55 -14.66 -2.93 -5.70
C LEU A 55 -14.88 -3.26 -7.16
N ASP A 56 -16.12 -3.40 -7.63
CA ASP A 56 -16.43 -3.64 -9.03
C ASP A 56 -15.91 -2.53 -9.93
N LYS A 57 -16.10 -1.28 -9.53
CA LYS A 57 -15.59 -0.11 -10.25
C LYS A 57 -14.05 -0.11 -10.32
N TRP A 58 -13.38 -0.40 -9.23
CA TRP A 58 -11.92 -0.46 -9.20
C TRP A 58 -11.36 -1.62 -10.03
N ASN A 59 -12.03 -2.76 -10.04
CA ASN A 59 -11.63 -3.89 -10.88
C ASN A 59 -11.69 -3.56 -12.37
N ILE A 60 -12.64 -2.75 -12.80
CA ILE A 60 -12.69 -2.24 -14.19
C ILE A 60 -11.44 -1.41 -14.50
N GLN A 61 -11.05 -0.52 -13.59
CA GLN A 61 -9.85 0.30 -13.74
C GLN A 61 -8.57 -0.54 -13.79
N VAL A 62 -8.50 -1.60 -12.97
CA VAL A 62 -7.38 -2.56 -13.00
C VAL A 62 -7.27 -3.21 -14.38
N ILE A 63 -8.38 -3.70 -14.92
CA ILE A 63 -8.39 -4.36 -16.23
C ILE A 63 -7.91 -3.41 -17.33
N GLU A 64 -8.36 -2.15 -17.29
CA GLU A 64 -7.92 -1.13 -18.26
C GLU A 64 -6.42 -0.85 -18.14
N ALA A 65 -5.93 -0.70 -16.90
CA ALA A 65 -4.50 -0.46 -16.65
C ALA A 65 -3.63 -1.65 -17.10
N ILE A 66 -4.08 -2.89 -16.86
CA ILE A 66 -3.38 -4.10 -17.31
C ILE A 66 -3.28 -4.12 -18.85
N LYS A 67 -4.36 -3.81 -19.54
CA LYS A 67 -4.36 -3.76 -21.02
C LYS A 67 -3.38 -2.73 -21.57
N GLN A 68 -3.32 -1.55 -20.95
CA GLN A 68 -2.45 -0.46 -21.39
C GLN A 68 -0.97 -0.70 -21.08
N SER A 69 -0.67 -1.28 -19.91
CA SER A 69 0.70 -1.50 -19.46
C SER A 69 1.34 -2.77 -19.98
N ALA A 70 0.60 -3.61 -20.71
CA ALA A 70 1.01 -4.96 -21.09
C ALA A 70 1.48 -5.79 -19.89
N ASN A 71 0.92 -5.51 -18.71
CA ASN A 71 1.22 -6.23 -17.48
C ASN A 71 0.44 -7.56 -17.49
N PHE A 72 1.15 -8.66 -17.69
CA PHE A 72 0.56 -9.99 -17.74
C PHE A 72 0.45 -10.66 -16.36
N PHE A 73 0.81 -9.96 -15.29
CA PHE A 73 0.70 -10.50 -13.95
C PHE A 73 -0.66 -10.20 -13.33
N ASN A 74 -1.11 -11.10 -12.48
CA ASN A 74 -2.38 -10.95 -11.78
C ASN A 74 -2.26 -9.85 -10.72
N PHE A 75 -3.01 -8.76 -10.89
CA PHE A 75 -3.11 -7.69 -9.92
C PHE A 75 -4.45 -7.81 -9.18
N GLN A 76 -4.42 -7.71 -7.86
CA GLN A 76 -5.62 -7.89 -7.03
C GLN A 76 -5.91 -6.63 -6.21
N ILE A 77 -7.18 -6.22 -6.19
CA ILE A 77 -7.69 -5.25 -5.22
C ILE A 77 -8.52 -6.00 -4.20
N ALA A 78 -8.19 -5.80 -2.93
CA ALA A 78 -8.96 -6.36 -1.83
C ALA A 78 -10.26 -5.55 -1.59
N MET A 79 -11.21 -6.16 -0.91
CA MET A 79 -12.40 -5.49 -0.42
C MET A 79 -11.98 -4.35 0.53
N PRO A 80 -12.60 -3.16 0.45
CA PRO A 80 -12.34 -2.09 1.41
C PRO A 80 -12.50 -2.56 2.85
N ASN A 81 -11.58 -2.18 3.70
CA ASN A 81 -11.53 -2.63 5.09
C ASN A 81 -11.09 -1.47 6.00
N SER A 82 -11.38 -1.55 7.29
CA SER A 82 -10.76 -0.63 8.24
C SER A 82 -9.26 -0.97 8.40
N LEU A 83 -8.45 0.07 8.60
CA LEU A 83 -7.02 -0.13 8.90
C LEU A 83 -6.84 -0.99 10.15
N GLN A 84 -7.63 -0.74 11.18
CA GLN A 84 -7.56 -1.51 12.42
C GLN A 84 -7.80 -3.00 12.19
N ASN A 85 -8.85 -3.35 11.46
CA ASN A 85 -9.15 -4.76 11.15
C ASN A 85 -8.07 -5.38 10.27
N PHE A 86 -7.58 -4.67 9.26
CA PHE A 86 -6.47 -5.13 8.42
C PHE A 86 -5.22 -5.45 9.25
N LEU A 87 -4.83 -4.54 10.14
CA LEU A 87 -3.66 -4.75 11.00
C LEU A 87 -3.81 -5.93 11.96
N LYS A 88 -5.04 -6.22 12.40
CA LYS A 88 -5.33 -7.34 13.30
C LYS A 88 -5.43 -8.69 12.60
N THR A 89 -5.90 -8.73 11.36
CA THR A 89 -6.31 -9.98 10.71
C THR A 89 -5.49 -10.38 9.49
N SER A 90 -4.79 -9.44 8.85
CA SER A 90 -4.20 -9.69 7.52
C SER A 90 -2.67 -9.64 7.50
N THR A 91 -2.02 -9.35 8.63
CA THR A 91 -0.58 -9.10 8.66
C THR A 91 0.28 -10.35 8.57
N TYR A 92 -0.26 -11.50 8.91
CA TYR A 92 0.44 -12.79 8.81
C TYR A 92 0.78 -13.19 7.37
N MET A 93 0.14 -12.56 6.39
CA MET A 93 0.35 -12.89 4.97
C MET A 93 1.68 -12.38 4.44
N PHE A 94 2.32 -11.43 5.11
CA PHE A 94 3.52 -10.75 4.62
C PHE A 94 4.72 -11.12 5.47
N ASP A 95 5.85 -11.34 4.82
CA ASP A 95 7.14 -11.59 5.48
C ASP A 95 7.98 -10.31 5.66
N LEU A 96 7.63 -9.22 4.98
CA LEU A 96 8.15 -7.88 5.24
C LEU A 96 7.02 -6.86 5.23
N LYS A 97 6.89 -6.13 6.32
CA LYS A 97 5.85 -5.12 6.54
C LYS A 97 6.49 -3.79 6.86
N ILE A 98 6.16 -2.77 6.07
CA ILE A 98 6.76 -1.43 6.14
C ILE A 98 5.63 -0.41 6.27
N VAL A 99 5.77 0.55 7.17
CA VAL A 99 4.88 1.71 7.25
C VAL A 99 5.66 2.98 6.94
N ALA A 100 5.21 3.74 5.95
CA ALA A 100 5.72 5.08 5.70
C ALA A 100 5.34 5.97 6.89
N SER A 101 6.32 6.54 7.57
CA SER A 101 6.13 7.22 8.84
C SER A 101 6.81 8.58 8.85
N LEU A 102 6.11 9.56 9.42
CA LEU A 102 6.64 10.90 9.69
C LEU A 102 7.14 11.03 11.15
N GLN A 103 7.06 9.96 11.92
CA GLN A 103 7.49 9.95 13.32
C GLN A 103 9.00 9.72 13.45
N ASP A 104 9.54 9.99 14.63
CA ASP A 104 10.92 9.70 14.97
C ASP A 104 11.18 8.18 15.04
N GLY A 105 12.45 7.78 14.94
CA GLY A 105 12.84 6.37 15.03
C GLY A 105 12.67 5.58 13.74
N THR A 106 12.51 6.27 12.61
CA THR A 106 12.43 5.64 11.29
C THR A 106 13.80 5.29 10.73
N GLN A 107 13.82 4.30 9.83
CA GLN A 107 14.98 4.00 8.99
C GLN A 107 14.68 4.36 7.53
N PRO A 108 15.69 4.68 6.72
CA PRO A 108 15.49 4.86 5.28
C PRO A 108 14.87 3.61 4.65
N LEU A 109 13.91 3.79 3.76
CA LEU A 109 13.24 2.67 3.07
C LEU A 109 14.25 1.72 2.43
N MET A 110 15.25 2.26 1.74
CA MET A 110 16.29 1.44 1.09
C MET A 110 17.04 0.56 2.10
N LYS A 111 17.34 1.07 3.29
CA LYS A 111 18.01 0.29 4.36
C LYS A 111 17.16 -0.89 4.79
N ILE A 112 15.85 -0.69 4.98
CA ILE A 112 14.92 -1.76 5.35
C ILE A 112 14.90 -2.85 4.27
N LEU A 113 14.87 -2.47 2.99
CA LEU A 113 14.89 -3.43 1.88
C LEU A 113 16.23 -4.22 1.84
N GLN A 114 17.34 -3.53 2.04
CA GLN A 114 18.68 -4.14 2.08
C GLN A 114 18.84 -5.13 3.24
N ASP A 115 18.24 -4.85 4.38
CA ASP A 115 18.27 -5.73 5.54
C ASP A 115 17.34 -6.95 5.39
N ASN A 116 16.46 -6.96 4.38
CA ASN A 116 15.49 -8.04 4.13
C ASN A 116 15.56 -8.56 2.68
N PRO A 117 16.73 -8.97 2.20
CA PRO A 117 16.94 -9.31 0.79
C PRO A 117 16.15 -10.55 0.33
N ASN A 118 15.74 -11.40 1.27
CA ASN A 118 15.03 -12.63 0.98
C ASN A 118 13.50 -12.52 1.10
N ALA A 119 12.98 -11.34 1.41
CA ALA A 119 11.55 -11.11 1.51
C ALA A 119 10.84 -11.43 0.20
N LYS A 120 9.75 -12.18 0.26
CA LYS A 120 8.96 -12.60 -0.91
C LYS A 120 7.60 -11.93 -0.99
N LYS A 121 6.95 -11.68 0.14
CA LYS A 121 5.67 -10.99 0.22
C LYS A 121 5.83 -9.73 1.06
N ILE A 122 5.85 -8.60 0.38
CA ILE A 122 6.13 -7.29 0.98
C ILE A 122 4.84 -6.47 0.99
N CYS A 123 4.54 -5.84 2.12
CA CYS A 123 3.44 -4.89 2.25
C CYS A 123 3.96 -3.53 2.69
N ILE A 124 3.58 -2.48 1.98
CA ILE A 124 3.91 -1.09 2.33
C ILE A 124 2.61 -0.36 2.67
N LEU A 125 2.50 0.08 3.92
CA LEU A 125 1.36 0.83 4.44
C LEU A 125 1.59 2.32 4.25
N ILE A 126 0.63 2.97 3.61
CA ILE A 126 0.63 4.42 3.35
C ILE A 126 -0.60 5.04 4.04
N GLY A 127 -0.36 6.02 4.90
CA GLY A 127 -1.39 6.77 5.59
C GLY A 127 -2.17 7.74 4.70
N PRO A 128 -3.27 8.30 5.21
CA PRO A 128 -4.04 9.33 4.52
C PRO A 128 -3.34 10.70 4.59
N GLU A 129 -3.93 11.72 3.96
CA GLU A 129 -3.40 13.08 3.97
C GLU A 129 -3.23 13.66 5.38
N GLY A 130 -4.12 13.28 6.31
CA GLY A 130 -4.07 13.68 7.72
C GLY A 130 -3.14 12.84 8.58
N ASP A 131 -2.30 11.98 7.99
CA ASP A 131 -1.44 11.04 8.68
C ASP A 131 -2.21 9.93 9.44
N LEU A 132 -1.48 8.93 9.92
CA LEU A 132 -2.02 7.94 10.84
C LEU A 132 -2.16 8.56 12.24
N SER A 133 -3.18 8.15 12.98
CA SER A 133 -3.30 8.54 14.38
C SER A 133 -2.21 7.88 15.23
N PRO A 134 -1.88 8.41 16.43
CA PRO A 134 -0.94 7.76 17.32
C PRO A 134 -1.33 6.31 17.65
N THR A 135 -2.61 6.04 17.87
CA THR A 135 -3.11 4.67 18.10
C THR A 135 -2.88 3.75 16.91
N GLU A 136 -3.05 4.27 15.69
CA GLU A 136 -2.80 3.49 14.47
C GLU A 136 -1.31 3.20 14.26
N TYR A 137 -0.42 4.14 14.55
CA TYR A 137 1.01 3.90 14.57
C TYR A 137 1.40 2.82 15.59
N ASP A 138 0.86 2.89 16.80
CA ASP A 138 1.11 1.89 17.84
C ASP A 138 0.64 0.50 17.40
N LEU A 139 -0.53 0.42 16.77
CA LEU A 139 -1.08 -0.84 16.25
C LEU A 139 -0.22 -1.39 15.10
N ALA A 140 0.25 -0.53 14.20
CA ALA A 140 1.16 -0.93 13.13
C ALA A 140 2.47 -1.47 13.68
N ASN A 141 3.05 -0.81 14.68
CA ASN A 141 4.25 -1.27 15.36
C ASN A 141 4.03 -2.62 16.06
N SER A 142 2.90 -2.79 16.74
CA SER A 142 2.52 -4.07 17.39
C SER A 142 2.33 -5.18 16.38
N SER A 143 1.89 -4.85 15.17
CA SER A 143 1.74 -5.76 14.04
C SER A 143 3.06 -5.97 13.27
N LYS A 144 4.17 -5.44 13.79
CA LYS A 144 5.54 -5.59 13.25
C LYS A 144 5.77 -4.90 11.90
N PHE A 145 5.07 -3.82 11.64
CA PHE A 145 5.43 -2.91 10.57
C PHE A 145 6.67 -2.11 10.93
N LEU A 146 7.66 -2.11 10.07
CA LEU A 146 8.91 -1.36 10.27
C LEU A 146 8.70 0.09 9.78
N PRO A 147 8.92 1.10 10.65
CA PRO A 147 8.74 2.48 10.27
C PRO A 147 9.85 2.95 9.33
N ALA A 148 9.47 3.42 8.17
CA ALA A 148 10.37 3.89 7.12
C ALA A 148 10.21 5.38 6.87
N THR A 149 11.32 6.11 6.77
CA THR A 149 11.33 7.42 6.13
C THR A 149 11.51 7.27 4.63
N LEU A 150 10.75 8.05 3.87
CA LEU A 150 10.85 8.10 2.41
C LEU A 150 11.78 9.23 1.93
N GLY A 151 12.31 10.02 2.84
CA GLY A 151 13.22 11.12 2.52
C GLY A 151 13.03 12.30 3.48
N LYS A 152 13.68 13.42 3.16
CA LYS A 152 13.64 14.63 4.00
C LYS A 152 12.36 15.43 3.86
N ASN A 153 11.67 15.29 2.75
CA ASN A 153 10.45 16.05 2.46
C ASN A 153 9.21 15.23 2.82
N VAL A 154 8.18 15.92 3.32
CA VAL A 154 6.86 15.33 3.51
C VAL A 154 6.21 15.15 2.13
N MET A 155 5.80 13.93 1.81
CA MET A 155 5.14 13.60 0.56
C MET A 155 3.63 13.52 0.76
N LYS A 156 2.87 13.94 -0.24
CA LYS A 156 1.44 13.62 -0.30
C LYS A 156 1.26 12.10 -0.35
N SER A 157 0.09 11.62 0.10
CA SER A 157 -0.22 10.18 0.17
C SER A 157 0.04 9.46 -1.15
N GLU A 158 -0.42 10.02 -2.27
CA GLU A 158 -0.21 9.44 -3.60
C GLU A 158 1.27 9.44 -4.03
N THR A 159 2.02 10.47 -3.68
CA THR A 159 3.46 10.53 -3.95
C THR A 159 4.22 9.50 -3.12
N ALA A 160 3.86 9.36 -1.85
CA ALA A 160 4.46 8.36 -0.95
C ALA A 160 4.22 6.93 -1.46
N SER A 161 3.00 6.65 -1.92
CA SER A 161 2.64 5.36 -2.51
C SER A 161 3.47 5.06 -3.75
N LEU A 162 3.49 5.98 -4.71
CA LEU A 162 4.22 5.84 -5.97
C LEU A 162 5.72 5.67 -5.73
N PHE A 163 6.30 6.52 -4.89
CA PHE A 163 7.73 6.51 -4.57
C PHE A 163 8.15 5.20 -3.91
N SER A 164 7.46 4.81 -2.84
CA SER A 164 7.83 3.62 -2.07
C SER A 164 7.68 2.33 -2.89
N LEU A 165 6.62 2.24 -3.68
CA LEU A 165 6.40 1.12 -4.59
C LEU A 165 7.50 1.04 -5.65
N SER A 166 7.84 2.18 -6.29
CA SER A 166 8.88 2.24 -7.33
C SER A 166 10.25 1.83 -6.78
N VAL A 167 10.59 2.28 -5.59
CA VAL A 167 11.86 1.90 -4.94
C VAL A 167 11.89 0.40 -4.66
N ALA A 168 10.83 -0.17 -4.12
CA ALA A 168 10.78 -1.60 -3.81
C ALA A 168 10.82 -2.47 -5.07
N VAL A 169 10.07 -2.11 -6.11
CA VAL A 169 10.06 -2.82 -7.40
C VAL A 169 11.44 -2.76 -8.05
N ALA A 170 12.07 -1.60 -8.08
CA ALA A 170 13.40 -1.43 -8.65
C ALA A 170 14.48 -2.20 -7.86
N TYR A 171 14.41 -2.13 -6.52
CA TYR A 171 15.35 -2.84 -5.66
C TYR A 171 15.29 -4.35 -5.83
N PHE A 172 14.10 -4.91 -5.83
CA PHE A 172 13.92 -6.36 -5.94
C PHE A 172 13.92 -6.87 -7.39
N ASN A 173 13.95 -5.99 -8.37
CA ASN A 173 13.91 -6.31 -9.80
C ASN A 173 12.72 -7.22 -10.15
N VAL A 174 11.54 -6.77 -9.80
CA VAL A 174 10.28 -7.52 -9.98
C VAL A 174 9.58 -7.10 -11.27
#